data_9bb33c0232604aee703a414b3116aa8e
#
_entry.id   9bb33c0232604aee703a414b3116aa8e
#
_cell.length_a   1.000
_cell.length_b   1.000
_cell.length_c   1.000
_cell.angle_alpha   90.00
_cell.angle_beta   90.00
_cell.angle_gamma   90.00
#
_symmetry.space_group_name_H-M   'P 1'
#
loop_
_entity.id
_entity.type
_entity.pdbx_description
1 polymer ?
#
loop_
_entity_poly.entity_id
_entity_poly.type
_entity_poly.pdbx_seq_one_letter_code
_entity_poly.pdbx_strand_id
1 'polypeptide(L)'
;MPRTKSYRKYQLTINNPMEHGFSHETIKRIIQELSGCLYWCMCDEEGAAPHTHVYMAFSNAKEFTSVQRRFYGAHIEAAKGTHRENRDYIRKEGKWRDSDKSETNKPETFEESGELPEESDRRVKQTEAIFAMVENGATNAEIMRECPGAMLHLPRIEQARQTLLEEKYRKEFRKLTVEYIW
;
A
#
# COMPACT_ATOMS: atom_id res chain seq x y z
N MET A 1 -3.72 -9.51 29.31
CA MET A 1 -3.13 -10.29 28.20
C MET A 1 -2.54 -9.33 27.18
N PRO A 2 -1.34 -9.56 26.66
CA PRO A 2 -0.80 -8.70 25.60
C PRO A 2 -1.74 -8.76 24.39
N ARG A 3 -2.04 -7.58 23.82
CA ARG A 3 -2.90 -7.47 22.63
C ARG A 3 -2.23 -8.17 21.46
N THR A 4 -2.85 -9.17 20.88
CA THR A 4 -2.38 -9.83 19.66
C THR A 4 -2.40 -8.82 18.51
N LYS A 5 -1.30 -8.72 17.79
CA LYS A 5 -1.22 -7.84 16.62
C LYS A 5 -2.15 -8.37 15.53
N SER A 6 -2.91 -7.48 14.90
CA SER A 6 -3.85 -7.83 13.83
C SER A 6 -3.66 -6.88 12.65
N TYR A 7 -3.70 -7.42 11.42
CA TYR A 7 -3.46 -6.67 10.19
C TYR A 7 -4.49 -7.03 9.13
N ARG A 8 -4.71 -6.14 8.17
CA ARG A 8 -5.57 -6.38 7.01
C ARG A 8 -4.83 -6.87 5.78
N LYS A 9 -3.51 -6.78 5.80
CA LYS A 9 -2.64 -7.18 4.68
C LYS A 9 -1.50 -8.03 5.21
N TYR A 10 -1.26 -9.15 4.54
CA TYR A 10 -0.17 -10.07 4.86
C TYR A 10 0.64 -10.39 3.63
N GLN A 11 1.94 -10.47 3.80
CA GLN A 11 2.86 -11.06 2.84
C GLN A 11 3.57 -12.24 3.48
N LEU A 12 3.65 -13.34 2.74
CA LEU A 12 4.28 -14.57 3.18
C LEU A 12 5.36 -14.98 2.18
N THR A 13 6.40 -15.61 2.72
CA THR A 13 7.38 -16.36 1.94
C THR A 13 7.44 -17.77 2.51
N ILE A 14 7.08 -18.75 1.71
CA ILE A 14 7.06 -20.17 2.06
C ILE A 14 8.25 -20.83 1.38
N ASN A 15 9.32 -21.09 2.12
CA ASN A 15 10.50 -21.78 1.60
C ASN A 15 10.22 -23.27 1.45
N ASN A 16 10.76 -23.90 0.40
CA ASN A 16 10.58 -25.31 0.06
C ASN A 16 9.11 -25.77 0.21
N PRO A 17 8.16 -25.09 -0.44
CA PRO A 17 6.74 -25.27 -0.16
C PRO A 17 6.28 -26.73 -0.28
N MET A 18 6.79 -27.48 -1.25
CA MET A 18 6.40 -28.87 -1.45
C MET A 18 6.87 -29.78 -0.32
N GLU A 19 8.04 -29.54 0.27
CA GLU A 19 8.56 -30.31 1.40
C GLU A 19 7.73 -30.12 2.68
N HIS A 20 7.08 -28.96 2.78
CA HIS A 20 6.24 -28.59 3.91
C HIS A 20 4.74 -28.77 3.65
N GLY A 21 4.37 -29.37 2.51
CA GLY A 21 2.97 -29.64 2.15
C GLY A 21 2.19 -28.42 1.69
N PHE A 22 2.85 -27.36 1.28
CA PHE A 22 2.24 -26.12 0.77
C PHE A 22 2.24 -26.10 -0.77
N SER A 23 1.51 -27.04 -1.40
CA SER A 23 1.17 -26.85 -2.81
C SER A 23 0.24 -25.64 -2.98
N HIS A 24 0.15 -25.07 -4.19
CA HIS A 24 -0.78 -23.97 -4.50
C HIS A 24 -2.23 -24.32 -4.09
N GLU A 25 -2.66 -25.56 -4.32
CA GLU A 25 -3.98 -26.03 -3.91
C GLU A 25 -4.16 -26.00 -2.37
N THR A 26 -3.13 -26.40 -1.63
CA THR A 26 -3.16 -26.33 -0.16
C THR A 26 -3.21 -24.88 0.32
N ILE A 27 -2.41 -24.01 -0.28
CA ILE A 27 -2.40 -22.57 0.05
C ILE A 27 -3.78 -21.97 -0.22
N LYS A 28 -4.38 -22.22 -1.38
CA LYS A 28 -5.75 -21.77 -1.73
C LYS A 28 -6.79 -22.22 -0.71
N ARG A 29 -6.76 -23.49 -0.32
CA ARG A 29 -7.67 -24.02 0.70
C ARG A 29 -7.51 -23.31 2.04
N ILE A 30 -6.27 -23.09 2.50
CA ILE A 30 -6.00 -22.38 3.76
C ILE A 30 -6.52 -20.94 3.68
N ILE A 31 -6.34 -20.26 2.55
CA ILE A 31 -6.83 -18.90 2.35
C ILE A 31 -8.37 -18.88 2.39
N GLN A 32 -9.05 -19.85 1.79
CA GLN A 32 -10.52 -19.97 1.84
C GLN A 32 -11.05 -20.17 3.26
N GLU A 33 -10.33 -20.89 4.10
CA GLU A 33 -10.66 -21.06 5.53
C GLU A 33 -10.46 -19.76 6.35
N LEU A 34 -9.67 -18.82 5.84
CA LEU A 34 -9.49 -17.49 6.42
C LEU A 34 -10.62 -16.57 5.95
N SER A 35 -11.74 -16.56 6.67
CA SER A 35 -12.91 -15.76 6.31
C SER A 35 -12.57 -14.29 6.00
N GLY A 36 -13.24 -13.71 5.00
CA GLY A 36 -13.11 -12.28 4.66
C GLY A 36 -11.84 -11.92 3.89
N CYS A 37 -11.16 -12.88 3.27
CA CYS A 37 -10.14 -12.60 2.27
C CYS A 37 -10.83 -12.00 1.03
N LEU A 38 -10.46 -10.78 0.66
CA LEU A 38 -11.00 -10.05 -0.48
C LEU A 38 -10.20 -10.34 -1.75
N TYR A 39 -8.91 -10.50 -1.58
CA TYR A 39 -7.98 -10.72 -2.67
C TYR A 39 -6.73 -11.47 -2.15
N TRP A 40 -6.22 -12.34 -2.98
CA TRP A 40 -4.91 -12.94 -2.80
C TRP A 40 -4.21 -13.14 -4.14
N CYS A 41 -2.89 -13.14 -4.11
CA CYS A 41 -2.07 -13.61 -5.22
C CYS A 41 -0.85 -14.36 -4.71
N MET A 42 -0.32 -15.27 -5.53
CA MET A 42 0.90 -16.01 -5.25
C MET A 42 1.69 -16.28 -6.52
N CYS A 43 2.99 -16.49 -6.35
CA CYS A 43 3.90 -16.86 -7.42
C CYS A 43 5.10 -17.58 -6.84
N ASP A 44 5.64 -18.54 -7.59
CA ASP A 44 6.85 -19.23 -7.21
C ASP A 44 8.09 -18.48 -7.68
N GLU A 45 9.14 -18.59 -6.91
CA GLU A 45 10.48 -18.11 -7.24
C GLU A 45 11.51 -19.22 -7.01
N GLU A 46 12.52 -19.27 -7.86
CA GLU A 46 13.62 -20.24 -7.77
C GLU A 46 14.94 -19.50 -7.56
N GLY A 47 15.20 -19.11 -6.31
CA GLY A 47 16.46 -18.50 -5.89
C GLY A 47 17.44 -19.56 -5.37
N ALA A 48 18.10 -19.27 -4.25
CA ALA A 48 18.96 -20.23 -3.56
C ALA A 48 18.18 -21.48 -3.08
N ALA A 49 16.88 -21.34 -2.85
CA ALA A 49 15.93 -22.42 -2.61
C ALA A 49 14.58 -22.03 -3.24
N PRO A 50 13.79 -23.04 -3.71
CA PRO A 50 12.45 -22.76 -4.20
C PRO A 50 11.58 -22.16 -3.09
N HIS A 51 10.79 -21.15 -3.41
CA HIS A 51 9.86 -20.55 -2.46
C HIS A 51 8.64 -19.97 -3.17
N THR A 52 7.53 -19.94 -2.44
CA THR A 52 6.28 -19.31 -2.90
C THR A 52 6.05 -18.02 -2.13
N HIS A 53 5.90 -16.92 -2.83
CA HIS A 53 5.39 -15.67 -2.27
C HIS A 53 3.87 -15.64 -2.32
N VAL A 54 3.25 -15.22 -1.22
CA VAL A 54 1.80 -15.08 -1.12
C VAL A 54 1.46 -13.70 -0.56
N TYR A 55 0.53 -13.01 -1.20
CA TYR A 55 -0.07 -11.78 -0.68
C TYR A 55 -1.56 -12.02 -0.41
N MET A 56 -2.05 -11.51 0.73
CA MET A 56 -3.45 -11.60 1.12
C MET A 56 -3.97 -10.27 1.64
N ALA A 57 -5.16 -9.87 1.21
CA ALA A 57 -5.88 -8.70 1.68
C ALA A 57 -7.25 -9.09 2.26
N PHE A 58 -7.59 -8.58 3.44
CA PHE A 58 -8.80 -8.92 4.19
C PHE A 58 -9.70 -7.70 4.41
N SER A 59 -11.01 -7.93 4.42
CA SER A 59 -12.02 -6.93 4.79
C SER A 59 -11.85 -6.44 6.23
N ASN A 60 -11.51 -7.35 7.14
CA ASN A 60 -11.25 -7.08 8.55
C ASN A 60 -9.86 -7.57 8.96
N ALA A 61 -9.25 -6.89 9.93
CA ALA A 61 -7.94 -7.28 10.43
C ALA A 61 -7.99 -8.72 10.99
N LYS A 62 -6.99 -9.53 10.65
CA LYS A 62 -6.77 -10.88 11.14
C LYS A 62 -5.67 -10.89 12.20
N GLU A 63 -5.79 -11.72 13.18
CA GLU A 63 -4.72 -11.91 14.15
C GLU A 63 -3.50 -12.57 13.52
N PHE A 64 -2.34 -12.01 13.79
CA PHE A 64 -1.07 -12.54 13.28
C PHE A 64 -0.87 -14.02 13.63
N THR A 65 -1.14 -14.38 14.87
CA THR A 65 -1.04 -15.76 15.36
C THR A 65 -2.00 -16.72 14.67
N SER A 66 -3.16 -16.24 14.22
CA SER A 66 -4.12 -17.05 13.46
C SER A 66 -3.60 -17.39 12.07
N VAL A 67 -2.96 -16.44 11.40
CA VAL A 67 -2.30 -16.66 10.11
C VAL A 67 -1.07 -17.56 10.28
N GLN A 68 -0.24 -17.28 11.29
CA GLN A 68 0.98 -18.03 11.58
C GLN A 68 0.72 -19.52 11.86
N ARG A 69 -0.34 -19.83 12.59
CA ARG A 69 -0.70 -21.23 12.86
C ARG A 69 -1.09 -22.01 11.61
N ARG A 70 -1.69 -21.34 10.61
CA ARG A 70 -2.12 -21.97 9.35
C ARG A 70 -0.98 -22.14 8.36
N PHE A 71 -0.05 -21.20 8.35
CA PHE A 71 1.15 -21.20 7.51
C PHE A 71 2.40 -21.46 8.39
N TYR A 72 2.36 -22.54 9.13
CA TYR A 72 3.46 -22.90 10.03
C TYR A 72 4.77 -23.07 9.26
N GLY A 73 5.84 -22.42 9.74
CA GLY A 73 7.17 -22.42 9.09
C GLY A 73 7.35 -21.34 8.02
N ALA A 74 6.29 -20.69 7.54
CA ALA A 74 6.42 -19.58 6.62
C ALA A 74 6.96 -18.32 7.32
N HIS A 75 7.73 -17.54 6.59
CA HIS A 75 8.02 -16.15 6.97
C HIS A 75 6.79 -15.30 6.69
N ILE A 76 6.27 -14.62 7.73
CA ILE A 76 5.02 -13.86 7.65
C ILE A 76 5.25 -12.44 8.15
N GLU A 77 4.80 -11.46 7.38
CA GLU A 77 4.83 -10.07 7.78
C GLU A 77 3.54 -9.32 7.44
N ALA A 78 3.32 -8.23 8.17
CA ALA A 78 2.29 -7.26 7.78
C ALA A 78 2.75 -6.56 6.49
N ALA A 79 1.99 -6.73 5.42
CA ALA A 79 2.36 -6.15 4.13
C ALA A 79 2.33 -4.62 4.18
N LYS A 80 3.37 -3.99 3.68
CA LYS A 80 3.53 -2.54 3.54
C LYS A 80 3.15 -2.11 2.12
N GLY A 81 3.03 -0.80 1.90
CA GLY A 81 2.70 -0.25 0.58
C GLY A 81 1.25 -0.50 0.17
N THR A 82 0.94 -0.24 -1.09
CA THR A 82 -0.39 -0.37 -1.68
C THR A 82 -0.70 -1.83 -2.03
N HIS A 83 -2.00 -2.14 -2.24
CA HIS A 83 -2.40 -3.45 -2.74
C HIS A 83 -1.76 -3.75 -4.10
N ARG A 84 -1.73 -2.74 -4.99
CA ARG A 84 -1.11 -2.83 -6.31
C ARG A 84 0.40 -3.09 -6.20
N GLU A 85 1.13 -2.34 -5.35
CA GLU A 85 2.57 -2.55 -5.17
C GLU A 85 2.90 -3.96 -4.68
N ASN A 86 2.08 -4.54 -3.80
CA ASN A 86 2.29 -5.91 -3.33
C ASN A 86 2.01 -6.95 -4.43
N ARG A 87 0.97 -6.75 -5.24
CA ARG A 87 0.68 -7.59 -6.40
C ARG A 87 1.81 -7.51 -7.43
N ASP A 88 2.23 -6.29 -7.78
CA ASP A 88 3.32 -6.05 -8.74
C ASP A 88 4.64 -6.65 -8.25
N TYR A 89 4.90 -6.61 -6.93
CA TYR A 89 6.06 -7.26 -6.34
C TYR A 89 6.05 -8.78 -6.57
N ILE A 90 4.92 -9.45 -6.36
CA ILE A 90 4.79 -10.90 -6.55
C ILE A 90 4.89 -11.28 -8.03
N ARG A 91 4.30 -10.48 -8.93
CA ARG A 91 4.40 -10.69 -10.38
C ARG A 91 5.73 -10.24 -10.98
N LYS A 92 6.56 -9.50 -10.23
CA LYS A 92 7.75 -8.79 -10.72
C LYS A 92 7.42 -7.85 -11.87
N GLU A 93 6.32 -7.11 -11.72
CA GLU A 93 5.88 -6.05 -12.63
C GLU A 93 6.26 -4.66 -12.13
N GLY A 94 6.00 -3.62 -12.95
CA GLY A 94 6.30 -2.23 -12.62
C GLY A 94 7.78 -2.01 -12.30
N LYS A 95 8.06 -1.41 -11.16
CA LYS A 95 9.43 -1.11 -10.70
C LYS A 95 10.29 -2.35 -10.39
N TRP A 96 9.68 -3.54 -10.36
CA TRP A 96 10.37 -4.79 -10.04
C TRP A 96 10.82 -5.56 -11.27
N ARG A 97 10.37 -5.16 -12.49
CA ARG A 97 10.63 -5.87 -13.74
C ARG A 97 12.12 -6.01 -14.05
N ASP A 98 12.88 -4.95 -13.83
CA ASP A 98 14.30 -4.88 -14.14
C ASP A 98 15.18 -5.09 -12.89
N SER A 99 14.66 -5.71 -11.85
CA SER A 99 15.42 -6.03 -10.65
C SER A 99 16.01 -7.45 -10.71
N ASP A 100 17.12 -7.68 -10.03
CA ASP A 100 17.75 -9.02 -9.89
C ASP A 100 16.76 -10.08 -9.39
N LYS A 101 15.68 -9.63 -8.72
CA LYS A 101 14.60 -10.49 -8.22
C LYS A 101 13.65 -10.99 -9.31
N SER A 102 13.68 -10.40 -10.51
CA SER A 102 12.86 -10.87 -11.64
C SER A 102 13.41 -12.13 -12.29
N GLU A 103 14.73 -12.35 -12.21
CA GLU A 103 15.39 -13.50 -12.82
C GLU A 103 15.00 -14.84 -12.17
N THR A 104 14.60 -14.81 -10.90
CA THR A 104 14.21 -16.01 -10.14
C THR A 104 12.71 -16.27 -10.17
N ASN A 105 11.93 -15.37 -10.72
CA ASN A 105 10.48 -15.46 -10.78
C ASN A 105 10.00 -16.48 -11.81
N LYS A 106 8.94 -17.21 -11.48
CA LYS A 106 8.24 -18.15 -12.37
C LYS A 106 6.85 -17.61 -12.73
N PRO A 107 6.76 -16.67 -13.68
CA PRO A 107 5.50 -15.96 -13.96
C PRO A 107 4.36 -16.88 -14.39
N GLU A 108 4.67 -18.06 -14.95
CA GLU A 108 3.71 -19.10 -15.33
C GLU A 108 3.00 -19.74 -14.13
N THR A 109 3.57 -19.59 -12.92
CA THR A 109 2.97 -20.08 -11.66
C THR A 109 2.13 -19.03 -10.95
N PHE A 110 2.03 -17.82 -11.52
CA PHE A 110 1.25 -16.76 -10.90
C PHE A 110 -0.24 -17.10 -10.89
N GLU A 111 -0.81 -17.07 -9.69
CA GLU A 111 -2.24 -17.23 -9.48
C GLU A 111 -2.78 -16.08 -8.63
N GLU A 112 -3.98 -15.62 -8.95
CA GLU A 112 -4.69 -14.61 -8.15
C GLU A 112 -6.19 -14.89 -8.15
N SER A 113 -6.88 -14.43 -7.10
CA SER A 113 -8.34 -14.50 -7.03
C SER A 113 -8.89 -13.40 -6.13
N GLY A 114 -10.14 -13.04 -6.40
CA GLY A 114 -10.84 -11.95 -5.74
C GLY A 114 -10.65 -10.62 -6.47
N GLU A 115 -11.24 -9.58 -5.90
CA GLU A 115 -11.14 -8.21 -6.42
C GLU A 115 -10.02 -7.49 -5.66
N LEU A 116 -9.03 -6.97 -6.41
CA LEU A 116 -7.94 -6.19 -5.82
C LEU A 116 -8.55 -4.96 -5.15
N PRO A 117 -8.46 -4.84 -3.80
CA PRO A 117 -9.11 -3.73 -3.14
C PRO A 117 -8.50 -2.40 -3.61
N GLU A 118 -9.36 -1.45 -3.93
CA GLU A 118 -8.90 -0.08 -4.09
C GLU A 118 -8.23 0.35 -2.78
N GLU A 119 -7.07 0.97 -2.88
CA GLU A 119 -6.52 1.65 -1.72
C GLU A 119 -7.62 2.59 -1.23
N SER A 120 -8.06 2.40 -0.01
CA SER A 120 -8.92 3.41 0.60
C SER A 120 -8.07 4.66 0.79
N ASP A 121 -7.98 5.43 -0.26
CA ASP A 121 -7.29 6.72 -0.37
C ASP A 121 -7.89 7.79 0.54
N ARG A 122 -8.51 7.34 1.65
CA ARG A 122 -9.09 8.25 2.63
C ARG A 122 -8.06 9.28 3.08
N ARG A 123 -6.77 8.87 3.18
CA ARG A 123 -5.69 9.80 3.50
C ARG A 123 -5.31 10.66 2.31
N VAL A 124 -5.21 10.08 1.12
CA VAL A 124 -4.88 10.83 -0.11
C VAL A 124 -6.03 11.76 -0.41
N LYS A 125 -7.27 11.29 -0.50
CA LYS A 125 -8.47 12.12 -0.72
C LYS A 125 -8.63 13.20 0.33
N GLN A 126 -8.35 12.90 1.61
CA GLN A 126 -8.37 13.91 2.67
C GLN A 126 -7.25 14.93 2.52
N THR A 127 -6.04 14.51 2.12
CA THR A 127 -4.92 15.42 1.87
C THR A 127 -5.18 16.30 0.66
N GLU A 128 -5.71 15.74 -0.42
CA GLU A 128 -6.14 16.47 -1.62
C GLU A 128 -7.25 17.48 -1.31
N ALA A 129 -8.25 17.07 -0.53
CA ALA A 129 -9.32 17.97 -0.07
C ALA A 129 -8.78 19.12 0.77
N ILE A 130 -7.89 18.86 1.72
CA ILE A 130 -7.24 19.91 2.53
C ILE A 130 -6.41 20.83 1.64
N PHE A 131 -5.65 20.28 0.68
CA PHE A 131 -4.84 21.07 -0.24
C PHE A 131 -5.72 21.99 -1.09
N ALA A 132 -6.80 21.48 -1.68
CA ALA A 132 -7.75 22.26 -2.44
C ALA A 132 -8.41 23.39 -1.59
N MET A 133 -8.72 23.12 -0.33
CA MET A 133 -9.22 24.14 0.59
C MET A 133 -8.18 25.25 0.85
N VAL A 134 -6.90 24.88 1.01
CA VAL A 134 -5.79 25.84 1.18
C VAL A 134 -5.62 26.70 -0.07
N GLU A 135 -5.64 26.11 -1.26
CA GLU A 135 -5.57 26.83 -2.54
C GLU A 135 -6.72 27.83 -2.71
N ASN A 136 -7.92 27.44 -2.27
CA ASN A 136 -9.11 28.30 -2.29
C ASN A 136 -9.16 29.32 -1.15
N GLY A 137 -8.12 29.43 -0.35
CA GLY A 137 -7.99 30.44 0.71
C GLY A 137 -8.78 30.14 2.00
N ALA A 138 -9.25 28.90 2.19
CA ALA A 138 -9.96 28.51 3.41
C ALA A 138 -9.11 28.72 4.67
N THR A 139 -9.72 29.19 5.73
CA THR A 139 -9.06 29.35 7.04
C THR A 139 -8.82 28.00 7.70
N ASN A 140 -7.90 27.95 8.68
CA ASN A 140 -7.67 26.75 9.46
C ASN A 140 -8.93 26.28 10.20
N ALA A 141 -9.78 27.22 10.63
CA ALA A 141 -11.03 26.88 11.29
C ALA A 141 -12.02 26.17 10.35
N GLU A 142 -12.11 26.60 9.10
CA GLU A 142 -12.93 25.93 8.08
C GLU A 142 -12.36 24.54 7.73
N ILE A 143 -11.06 24.44 7.51
CA ILE A 143 -10.39 23.16 7.26
C ILE A 143 -10.62 22.17 8.41
N MET A 144 -10.51 22.62 9.66
CA MET A 144 -10.76 21.76 10.84
C MET A 144 -12.22 21.33 10.97
N ARG A 145 -13.19 22.14 10.54
CA ARG A 145 -14.61 21.76 10.57
C ARG A 145 -14.89 20.64 9.56
N GLU A 146 -14.35 20.75 8.35
CA GLU A 146 -14.55 19.76 7.29
C GLU A 146 -13.66 18.51 7.50
N CYS A 147 -12.45 18.71 7.99
CA CYS A 147 -11.46 17.68 8.19
C CYS A 147 -10.88 17.74 9.61
N PRO A 148 -11.56 17.22 10.66
CA PRO A 148 -11.11 17.34 12.06
C PRO A 148 -9.69 16.82 12.31
N GLY A 149 -9.24 15.82 11.55
CA GLY A 149 -7.87 15.30 11.62
C GLY A 149 -6.77 16.29 11.19
N ALA A 150 -7.14 17.36 10.49
CA ALA A 150 -6.22 18.42 10.09
C ALA A 150 -5.61 19.16 11.29
N MET A 151 -6.28 19.16 12.44
CA MET A 151 -5.78 19.76 13.68
C MET A 151 -4.37 19.24 14.05
N LEU A 152 -4.06 17.98 13.77
CA LEU A 152 -2.75 17.38 14.04
C LEU A 152 -1.67 17.82 13.05
N HIS A 153 -2.03 18.51 11.98
CA HIS A 153 -1.15 18.85 10.87
C HIS A 153 -1.11 20.35 10.54
N LEU A 154 -1.64 21.21 11.43
CA LEU A 154 -1.71 22.66 11.21
C LEU A 154 -0.38 23.30 10.79
N PRO A 155 0.78 22.96 11.37
CA PRO A 155 2.04 23.54 10.92
C PRO A 155 2.38 23.24 9.45
N ARG A 156 2.05 22.06 8.97
CA ARG A 156 2.26 21.68 7.56
C ARG A 156 1.29 22.39 6.63
N ILE A 157 0.07 22.61 7.07
CA ILE A 157 -0.94 23.37 6.33
C ILE A 157 -0.49 24.82 6.18
N GLU A 158 0.01 25.45 7.24
CA GLU A 158 0.57 26.80 7.19
C GLU A 158 1.78 26.90 6.28
N GLN A 159 2.69 25.93 6.32
CA GLN A 159 3.83 25.88 5.42
C GLN A 159 3.41 25.76 3.97
N ALA A 160 2.40 24.92 3.65
CA ALA A 160 1.84 24.82 2.31
C ALA A 160 1.22 26.14 1.86
N ARG A 161 0.47 26.83 2.75
CA ARG A 161 -0.12 28.14 2.47
C ARG A 161 0.93 29.18 2.13
N GLN A 162 2.00 29.26 2.91
CA GLN A 162 3.12 30.18 2.63
C GLN A 162 3.77 29.88 1.27
N THR A 163 4.04 28.62 0.99
CA THR A 163 4.63 28.21 -0.30
C THR A 163 3.77 28.63 -1.50
N LEU A 164 2.45 28.45 -1.40
CA LEU A 164 1.51 28.86 -2.45
C LEU A 164 1.47 30.39 -2.61
N LEU A 165 1.50 31.17 -1.52
CA LEU A 165 1.57 32.62 -1.55
C LEU A 165 2.87 33.12 -2.19
N GLU A 166 4.01 32.56 -1.81
CA GLU A 166 5.30 32.91 -2.40
C GLU A 166 5.33 32.63 -3.92
N GLU A 167 4.77 31.52 -4.34
CA GLU A 167 4.68 31.19 -5.78
C GLU A 167 3.78 32.16 -6.52
N LYS A 168 2.64 32.55 -5.94
CA LYS A 168 1.73 33.55 -6.49
C LYS A 168 2.42 34.90 -6.66
N TYR A 169 3.10 35.41 -5.61
CA TYR A 169 3.85 36.67 -5.68
C TYR A 169 4.97 36.62 -6.72
N ARG A 170 5.69 35.48 -6.82
CA ARG A 170 6.75 35.31 -7.82
C ARG A 170 6.19 35.35 -9.24
N LYS A 171 5.01 34.78 -9.49
CA LYS A 171 4.35 34.84 -10.80
C LYS A 171 3.87 36.25 -11.14
N GLU A 172 3.29 36.96 -10.16
CA GLU A 172 2.85 38.36 -10.32
C GLU A 172 4.03 39.29 -10.57
N PHE A 173 5.13 39.16 -9.81
CA PHE A 173 6.33 39.94 -10.00
C PHE A 173 6.94 39.74 -11.41
N ARG A 174 6.98 38.49 -11.88
CA ARG A 174 7.46 38.21 -13.26
C ARG A 174 6.59 38.86 -14.34
N LYS A 175 5.26 38.89 -14.17
CA LYS A 175 4.36 39.58 -15.09
C LYS A 175 4.66 41.08 -15.15
N LEU A 176 4.75 41.72 -13.99
CA LEU A 176 5.07 43.15 -13.91
C LEU A 176 6.43 43.50 -14.54
N THR A 177 7.45 42.67 -14.36
CA THR A 177 8.78 42.88 -14.94
C THR A 177 8.76 42.77 -16.46
N VAL A 178 7.93 41.93 -17.06
CA VAL A 178 7.77 41.81 -18.51
C VAL A 178 6.99 42.96 -19.10
N GLU A 179 6.00 43.49 -18.41
CA GLU A 179 5.19 44.62 -18.87
C GLU A 179 5.92 45.98 -18.86
N TYR A 180 6.97 46.12 -18.04
CA TYR A 180 7.73 47.38 -17.91
C TYR A 180 9.08 47.41 -18.68
N ILE A 181 9.42 46.36 -19.41
CA ILE A 181 10.68 46.28 -20.20
C ILE A 181 10.45 46.52 -21.70
N TRP A 182 9.23 46.84 -22.13
CA TRP A 182 8.91 47.21 -23.54
C TRP A 182 8.31 48.60 -23.65
#